data_02a8cff2261ab2c00dd93b75b7ba8217
#
_entry.id   02a8cff2261ab2c00dd93b75b7ba8217
#
_cell.length_a   1.000
_cell.length_b   1.000
_cell.length_c   1.000
_cell.angle_alpha   90.00
_cell.angle_beta   90.00
_cell.angle_gamma   90.00
#
_symmetry.space_group_name_H-M   'P 1'
#
loop_
_entity.id
_entity.type
_entity.pdbx_description
1 polymer ?
#
loop_
_entity_poly.entity_id
_entity_poly.type
_entity_poly.pdbx_seq_one_letter_code
_entity_poly.pdbx_strand_id
1 'polypeptide(L)'
;MNRNPELRVRFSVEDKELSDLHARAFGNRTGEVTPWARRLSRHSLSWIGAFDGGALIGFVHACWDGGLHAFLLDAVVDPAYQRRGLGRALVQALIDEVREAGCEWLHVDYESHLANFYTQACGFRTTPAGVLHLNAPSALSG
;
A
#
# COMPACT_ATOMS: atom_id res chain seq x y z
N MET A 1 13.49 -10.93 -22.10
CA MET A 1 13.34 -9.48 -22.20
C MET A 1 12.85 -8.91 -20.90
N ASN A 2 13.66 -8.05 -20.33
CA ASN A 2 13.26 -7.40 -19.07
C ASN A 2 12.42 -6.17 -19.38
N ARG A 3 11.11 -6.32 -19.28
CA ARG A 3 10.23 -5.17 -19.28
C ARG A 3 10.09 -4.67 -17.86
N ASN A 4 10.29 -3.39 -17.65
CA ASN A 4 9.92 -2.77 -16.41
C ASN A 4 8.40 -2.76 -16.30
N PRO A 5 7.83 -3.15 -15.17
CA PRO A 5 6.40 -3.04 -14.97
C PRO A 5 5.93 -1.60 -15.13
N GLU A 6 4.75 -1.44 -15.69
CA GLU A 6 4.12 -0.14 -15.86
C GLU A 6 3.37 0.25 -14.60
N LEU A 7 3.59 1.48 -14.12
CA LEU A 7 2.80 2.03 -13.00
C LEU A 7 1.60 2.78 -13.55
N ARG A 8 0.44 2.56 -12.93
CA ARG A 8 -0.80 3.26 -13.29
C ARG A 8 -1.43 3.84 -12.05
N VAL A 9 -1.75 5.14 -12.13
CA VAL A 9 -2.39 5.88 -11.05
C VAL A 9 -3.89 5.78 -11.19
N ARG A 10 -4.57 5.45 -10.09
CA ARG A 10 -6.05 5.34 -10.04
C ARG A 10 -6.62 4.48 -11.15
N PHE A 11 -5.96 3.36 -11.39
CA PHE A 11 -6.42 2.41 -12.39
C PHE A 11 -7.79 1.85 -12.03
N SER A 12 -8.48 1.29 -13.01
CA SER A 12 -9.76 0.63 -12.80
C SER A 12 -9.53 -0.69 -12.07
N VAL A 13 -9.96 -0.75 -10.81
CA VAL A 13 -9.66 -1.88 -9.93
C VAL A 13 -10.63 -3.02 -10.17
N GLU A 14 -10.08 -4.22 -10.37
CA GLU A 14 -10.83 -5.46 -10.37
C GLU A 14 -10.71 -6.11 -9.01
N ASP A 15 -11.81 -6.24 -8.30
CA ASP A 15 -11.83 -6.70 -6.91
C ASP A 15 -11.13 -8.04 -6.73
N LYS A 16 -11.40 -9.00 -7.63
CA LYS A 16 -10.80 -10.32 -7.52
C LYS A 16 -9.30 -10.28 -7.77
N GLU A 17 -8.85 -9.57 -8.77
CA GLU A 17 -7.43 -9.46 -9.10
C GLU A 17 -6.63 -8.86 -7.96
N LEU A 18 -7.11 -7.76 -7.38
CA LEU A 18 -6.44 -7.13 -6.26
C LEU A 18 -6.51 -7.98 -4.99
N SER A 19 -7.64 -8.62 -4.73
CA SER A 19 -7.77 -9.54 -3.61
C SER A 19 -6.78 -10.70 -3.71
N ASP A 20 -6.61 -11.26 -4.89
CA ASP A 20 -5.67 -12.36 -5.12
C ASP A 20 -4.22 -11.90 -4.94
N LEU A 21 -3.86 -10.73 -5.46
CA LEU A 21 -2.53 -10.16 -5.26
C LEU A 21 -2.24 -9.96 -3.77
N HIS A 22 -3.17 -9.36 -3.06
CA HIS A 22 -3.02 -9.09 -1.63
C HIS A 22 -2.83 -10.40 -0.85
N ALA A 23 -3.62 -11.42 -1.17
CA ALA A 23 -3.50 -12.72 -0.53
C ALA A 23 -2.14 -13.38 -0.81
N ARG A 24 -1.67 -13.34 -2.07
CA ARG A 24 -0.35 -13.90 -2.42
C ARG A 24 0.78 -13.19 -1.68
N ALA A 25 0.71 -11.86 -1.61
CA ALA A 25 1.77 -11.06 -0.98
C ALA A 25 1.87 -11.31 0.52
N PHE A 26 0.76 -11.56 1.19
CA PHE A 26 0.73 -11.84 2.62
C PHE A 26 0.70 -13.33 2.96
N GLY A 27 0.78 -14.21 1.96
CA GLY A 27 0.78 -15.65 2.18
C GLY A 27 -0.57 -16.20 2.65
N ASN A 28 -1.65 -15.47 2.43
CA ASN A 28 -2.99 -15.88 2.81
C ASN A 28 -3.65 -16.72 1.72
N ARG A 29 -4.77 -17.35 2.06
CA ARG A 29 -5.54 -18.10 1.08
C ARG A 29 -6.21 -17.14 0.10
N THR A 30 -6.16 -17.51 -1.19
CA THR A 30 -6.96 -16.83 -2.21
C THR A 30 -8.42 -17.32 -2.12
N GLY A 31 -9.33 -16.58 -2.71
CA GLY A 31 -10.73 -16.93 -2.82
C GLY A 31 -11.70 -15.96 -2.19
N GLU A 32 -11.32 -15.28 -1.12
CA GLU A 32 -12.12 -14.20 -0.58
C GLU A 32 -11.92 -12.95 -1.41
N VAL A 33 -13.03 -12.30 -1.76
CA VAL A 33 -12.99 -11.09 -2.58
C VAL A 33 -13.43 -9.90 -1.74
N THR A 34 -12.48 -8.99 -1.53
CA THR A 34 -12.72 -7.71 -0.87
C THR A 34 -13.27 -6.72 -1.90
N PRO A 35 -14.25 -5.88 -1.55
CA PRO A 35 -14.78 -4.88 -2.48
C PRO A 35 -13.83 -3.68 -2.63
N TRP A 36 -12.66 -3.93 -3.20
CA TRP A 36 -11.57 -2.94 -3.31
C TRP A 36 -11.97 -1.71 -4.10
N ALA A 37 -12.64 -1.90 -5.25
CA ALA A 37 -12.99 -0.77 -6.10
C ALA A 37 -13.87 0.24 -5.37
N ARG A 38 -14.86 -0.25 -4.65
CA ARG A 38 -15.77 0.59 -3.87
C ARG A 38 -15.05 1.26 -2.71
N ARG A 39 -14.23 0.49 -1.99
CA ARG A 39 -13.49 0.97 -0.83
C ARG A 39 -12.50 2.06 -1.22
N LEU A 40 -11.76 1.86 -2.31
CA LEU A 40 -10.80 2.85 -2.79
C LEU A 40 -11.48 4.12 -3.29
N SER A 41 -12.55 3.98 -4.06
CA SER A 41 -13.27 5.14 -4.58
C SER A 41 -13.88 6.00 -3.48
N ARG A 42 -14.24 5.39 -2.35
CA ARG A 42 -14.88 6.11 -1.24
C ARG A 42 -13.89 6.71 -0.25
N HIS A 43 -12.75 6.07 -0.03
CA HIS A 43 -11.91 6.37 1.13
C HIS A 43 -10.45 6.67 0.79
N SER A 44 -10.01 6.41 -0.42
CA SER A 44 -8.62 6.61 -0.80
C SER A 44 -8.42 7.95 -1.48
N LEU A 45 -7.31 8.61 -1.14
CA LEU A 45 -6.84 9.78 -1.87
C LEU A 45 -6.39 9.37 -3.27
N SER A 46 -5.59 8.30 -3.35
CA SER A 46 -5.08 7.78 -4.61
C SER A 46 -4.59 6.35 -4.39
N TRP A 47 -4.44 5.60 -5.48
CA TRP A 47 -3.88 4.25 -5.47
C TRP A 47 -3.05 4.04 -6.73
N ILE A 48 -1.98 3.24 -6.58
CA ILE A 48 -1.02 2.97 -7.64
C ILE A 48 -0.98 1.47 -7.86
N GLY A 49 -1.07 1.05 -9.09
CA GLY A 49 -0.86 -0.34 -9.47
C GLY A 49 0.36 -0.49 -10.34
N ALA A 50 1.07 -1.60 -10.19
CA ALA A 50 2.13 -2.00 -11.09
C ALA A 50 1.67 -3.17 -11.94
N PHE A 51 1.87 -3.07 -13.23
CA PHE A 51 1.38 -4.05 -14.20
C PHE A 51 2.50 -4.63 -15.03
N ASP A 52 2.52 -5.94 -15.16
CA ASP A 52 3.37 -6.64 -16.12
C ASP A 52 2.45 -7.18 -17.23
N GLY A 53 2.53 -6.55 -18.40
CA GLY A 53 1.51 -6.77 -19.42
C GLY A 53 0.16 -6.28 -18.90
N GLY A 54 -0.83 -7.17 -18.80
CA GLY A 54 -2.11 -6.84 -18.20
C GLY A 54 -2.29 -7.30 -16.77
N ALA A 55 -1.26 -7.90 -16.17
CA ALA A 55 -1.37 -8.51 -14.85
C ALA A 55 -0.95 -7.53 -13.76
N LEU A 56 -1.79 -7.39 -12.74
CA LEU A 56 -1.49 -6.56 -11.57
C LEU A 56 -0.50 -7.32 -10.67
N ILE A 57 0.69 -6.74 -10.47
CA ILE A 57 1.76 -7.38 -9.71
C ILE A 57 2.24 -6.56 -8.52
N GLY A 58 1.73 -5.35 -8.35
CA GLY A 58 2.04 -4.52 -7.20
C GLY A 58 0.95 -3.49 -6.96
N PHE A 59 0.84 -3.03 -5.71
CA PHE A 59 -0.21 -2.11 -5.33
C PHE A 59 0.16 -1.34 -4.07
N VAL A 60 -0.34 -0.12 -3.96
CA VAL A 60 -0.28 0.68 -2.74
C VAL A 60 -1.38 1.72 -2.82
N HIS A 61 -1.92 2.13 -1.67
CA HIS A 61 -2.84 3.26 -1.65
C HIS A 61 -2.64 4.13 -0.42
N ALA A 62 -3.25 5.31 -0.45
CA ALA A 62 -3.29 6.21 0.69
C ALA A 62 -4.74 6.59 0.99
N CYS A 63 -5.13 6.54 2.25
CA CYS A 63 -6.41 7.07 2.69
C CYS A 63 -6.21 8.42 3.40
N TRP A 64 -7.25 9.22 3.49
CA TRP A 64 -7.21 10.55 4.11
C TRP A 64 -8.61 11.03 4.41
N ASP A 65 -8.70 12.16 5.08
CA ASP A 65 -9.97 12.81 5.40
C ASP A 65 -10.18 14.13 4.64
N GLY A 66 -9.34 14.41 3.64
CA GLY A 66 -9.37 15.66 2.90
C GLY A 66 -8.49 16.76 3.51
N GLY A 67 -7.78 16.47 4.59
CA GLY A 67 -6.92 17.43 5.28
C GLY A 67 -5.44 17.29 4.92
N LEU A 68 -4.57 17.52 5.91
CA LEU A 68 -3.13 17.59 5.69
C LEU A 68 -2.40 16.27 5.90
N HIS A 69 -3.08 15.25 6.39
CA HIS A 69 -2.49 13.95 6.68
C HIS A 69 -3.07 12.86 5.81
N ALA A 70 -2.21 12.02 5.26
CA ALA A 70 -2.62 10.81 4.57
C ALA A 70 -1.89 9.61 5.17
N PHE A 71 -2.45 8.42 4.96
CA PHE A 71 -1.93 7.18 5.53
C PHE A 71 -1.72 6.16 4.43
N LEU A 72 -0.48 5.70 4.28
CA LEU A 72 -0.11 4.67 3.32
C LEU A 72 -0.56 3.31 3.85
N LEU A 73 -1.27 2.55 3.03
CA LEU A 73 -1.80 1.25 3.40
C LEU A 73 -1.62 0.25 2.26
N ASP A 74 -1.57 -1.02 2.64
CA ASP A 74 -1.65 -2.16 1.72
C ASP A 74 -0.59 -2.14 0.62
N ALA A 75 0.65 -1.77 0.95
CA ALA A 75 1.76 -1.86 0.02
C ALA A 75 2.12 -3.33 -0.19
N VAL A 76 1.92 -3.84 -1.40
CA VAL A 76 2.17 -5.24 -1.74
C VAL A 76 2.87 -5.35 -3.08
N VAL A 77 3.77 -6.32 -3.18
CA VAL A 77 4.41 -6.71 -4.44
C VAL A 77 4.31 -8.22 -4.54
N ASP A 78 3.87 -8.71 -5.69
CA ASP A 78 3.81 -10.14 -5.96
C ASP A 78 5.19 -10.77 -5.65
N PRO A 79 5.23 -11.88 -4.90
CA PRO A 79 6.51 -12.51 -4.54
C PRO A 79 7.45 -12.77 -5.72
N ALA A 80 6.90 -13.05 -6.91
CA ALA A 80 7.71 -13.28 -8.10
C ALA A 80 8.41 -12.01 -8.62
N TYR A 81 8.01 -10.84 -8.14
CA TYR A 81 8.52 -9.54 -8.62
C TYR A 81 9.24 -8.75 -7.53
N GLN A 82 9.46 -9.33 -6.36
CA GLN A 82 10.16 -8.65 -5.26
C GLN A 82 11.65 -8.48 -5.57
N ARG A 83 12.29 -7.55 -4.84
CA ARG A 83 13.73 -7.25 -4.95
C ARG A 83 14.14 -6.64 -6.28
N ARG A 84 13.22 -5.97 -6.96
CA ARG A 84 13.49 -5.28 -8.24
C ARG A 84 13.26 -3.77 -8.13
N GLY A 85 13.12 -3.24 -6.91
CA GLY A 85 12.85 -1.82 -6.69
C GLY A 85 11.42 -1.41 -6.95
N LEU A 86 10.52 -2.36 -7.17
CA LEU A 86 9.13 -2.06 -7.51
C LEU A 86 8.37 -1.45 -6.33
N GLY A 87 8.59 -1.96 -5.12
CA GLY A 87 7.97 -1.41 -3.91
C GLY A 87 8.34 0.05 -3.70
N ARG A 88 9.61 0.40 -3.89
CA ARG A 88 10.07 1.78 -3.79
C ARG A 88 9.42 2.66 -4.86
N ALA A 89 9.32 2.17 -6.09
CA ALA A 89 8.69 2.91 -7.17
C ALA A 89 7.21 3.18 -6.89
N LEU A 90 6.50 2.18 -6.38
CA LEU A 90 5.09 2.33 -5.97
C LEU A 90 4.93 3.40 -4.90
N VAL A 91 5.74 3.31 -3.84
CA VAL A 91 5.67 4.28 -2.73
C VAL A 91 6.02 5.68 -3.22
N GLN A 92 7.04 5.82 -4.08
CA GLN A 92 7.41 7.14 -4.63
C GLN A 92 6.28 7.73 -5.46
N ALA A 93 5.62 6.93 -6.28
CA ALA A 93 4.47 7.41 -7.07
C ALA A 93 3.33 7.84 -6.15
N LEU A 94 3.10 7.11 -5.07
CA LEU A 94 2.08 7.50 -4.09
C LEU A 94 2.45 8.79 -3.37
N ILE A 95 3.71 8.97 -2.97
CA ILE A 95 4.20 10.21 -2.35
C ILE A 95 3.91 11.39 -3.27
N ASP A 96 4.17 11.26 -4.56
CA ASP A 96 3.93 12.33 -5.53
C ASP A 96 2.44 12.67 -5.59
N GLU A 97 1.55 11.68 -5.57
CA GLU A 97 0.11 11.90 -5.56
C GLU A 97 -0.37 12.61 -4.28
N VAL A 98 0.15 12.20 -3.14
CA VAL A 98 -0.22 12.78 -1.85
C VAL A 98 0.27 14.22 -1.74
N ARG A 99 1.47 14.50 -2.25
CA ARG A 99 2.02 15.86 -2.29
C ARG A 99 1.18 16.74 -3.21
N GLU A 100 0.82 16.25 -4.38
CA GLU A 100 0.01 16.99 -5.35
C GLU A 100 -1.38 17.32 -4.79
N ALA A 101 -1.92 16.46 -3.93
CA ALA A 101 -3.19 16.70 -3.26
C ALA A 101 -3.12 17.75 -2.15
N GLY A 102 -1.92 18.23 -1.80
CA GLY A 102 -1.74 19.29 -0.79
C GLY A 102 -1.52 18.80 0.62
N CYS A 103 -1.30 17.50 0.84
CA CYS A 103 -0.98 16.99 2.16
C CYS A 103 0.42 17.41 2.59
N GLU A 104 0.58 17.66 3.88
CA GLU A 104 1.90 17.92 4.47
C GLU A 104 2.56 16.65 4.99
N TRP A 105 1.76 15.65 5.38
CA TRP A 105 2.28 14.47 6.07
C TRP A 105 1.72 13.19 5.47
N LEU A 106 2.61 12.24 5.23
CA LEU A 106 2.24 10.88 4.88
C LEU A 106 2.74 9.96 5.98
N HIS A 107 1.83 9.20 6.57
CA HIS A 107 2.12 8.27 7.65
C HIS A 107 2.18 6.84 7.12
N VAL A 108 3.01 6.03 7.72
CA VAL A 108 3.04 4.59 7.45
C VAL A 108 3.30 3.84 8.75
N ASP A 109 2.55 2.78 8.97
CA ASP A 109 2.79 1.82 10.04
C ASP A 109 3.38 0.57 9.40
N TYR A 110 4.53 0.10 9.89
CA TYR A 110 5.24 -1.00 9.27
C TYR A 110 5.81 -1.94 10.32
N GLU A 111 5.95 -3.20 9.94
CA GLU A 111 6.62 -4.18 10.78
C GLU A 111 8.13 -3.92 10.81
N SER A 112 8.78 -4.30 11.92
CA SER A 112 10.17 -3.94 12.16
C SER A 112 11.13 -4.40 11.06
N HIS A 113 10.84 -5.53 10.39
CA HIS A 113 11.70 -6.02 9.30
C HIS A 113 11.62 -5.14 8.04
N LEU A 114 10.64 -4.24 7.96
CA LEU A 114 10.48 -3.30 6.84
C LEU A 114 11.04 -1.90 7.17
N ALA A 115 11.63 -1.72 8.35
CA ALA A 115 12.09 -0.40 8.78
C ALA A 115 13.07 0.23 7.79
N ASN A 116 14.07 -0.51 7.34
CA ASN A 116 15.04 0.03 6.39
C ASN A 116 14.41 0.40 5.06
N PHE A 117 13.45 -0.38 4.61
CA PHE A 117 12.73 -0.05 3.38
C PHE A 117 12.06 1.31 3.49
N TYR A 118 11.28 1.53 4.55
CA TYR A 118 10.53 2.78 4.68
C TYR A 118 11.44 3.96 5.06
N THR A 119 12.43 3.77 5.94
CA THR A 119 13.26 4.89 6.39
C THR A 119 14.37 5.22 5.40
N GLN A 120 15.12 4.22 4.92
CA GLN A 120 16.27 4.47 4.05
C GLN A 120 15.89 4.54 2.58
N ALA A 121 15.10 3.58 2.10
CA ALA A 121 14.76 3.57 0.68
C ALA A 121 13.67 4.57 0.33
N CYS A 122 12.67 4.78 1.20
CA CYS A 122 11.53 5.65 0.91
C CYS A 122 11.60 7.00 1.60
N GLY A 123 12.52 7.20 2.55
CA GLY A 123 12.75 8.50 3.17
C GLY A 123 11.85 8.87 4.33
N PHE A 124 11.11 7.92 4.90
CA PHE A 124 10.29 8.19 6.08
C PHE A 124 11.16 8.37 7.31
N ARG A 125 10.78 9.32 8.16
CA ARG A 125 11.40 9.53 9.46
C ARG A 125 10.61 8.75 10.50
N THR A 126 11.31 8.06 11.41
CA THR A 126 10.63 7.40 12.53
C THR A 126 10.07 8.42 13.50
N THR A 127 8.89 8.12 14.04
CA THR A 127 8.23 8.96 15.02
C THR A 127 7.65 8.09 16.13
N PRO A 128 7.47 8.63 17.36
CA PRO A 128 6.67 7.94 18.35
C PRO A 128 5.24 7.81 17.85
N ALA A 129 4.78 6.59 17.72
CA ALA A 129 3.44 6.29 17.22
C ALA A 129 2.91 5.07 17.97
N GLY A 130 1.60 4.95 18.03
CA GLY A 130 0.96 3.83 18.69
C GLY A 130 -0.10 3.20 17.82
N VAL A 131 -0.34 1.91 18.03
CA VAL A 131 -1.41 1.17 17.39
C VAL A 131 -2.16 0.36 18.43
N LEU A 132 -3.47 0.33 18.35
CA LEU A 132 -4.32 -0.44 19.25
C LEU A 132 -5.16 -1.39 18.42
N HIS A 133 -5.02 -2.70 18.69
CA HIS A 133 -5.83 -3.71 18.05
C HIS A 133 -7.17 -3.83 18.79
N LEU A 134 -8.23 -3.34 18.17
CA LEU A 134 -9.52 -3.20 18.86
C LEU A 134 -10.20 -4.52 19.18
N ASN A 135 -9.86 -5.59 18.49
CA ASN A 135 -10.43 -6.92 18.70
C ASN A 135 -9.54 -7.86 19.51
N ALA A 136 -8.36 -7.38 19.92
CA ALA A 136 -7.46 -8.20 20.73
C ALA A 136 -7.82 -8.10 22.21
N PRO A 137 -7.55 -9.14 23.03
CA PRO A 137 -7.69 -9.02 24.47
C PRO A 137 -6.84 -7.89 25.00
N SER A 138 -7.38 -7.13 25.97
CA SER A 138 -6.65 -6.02 26.55
C SER A 138 -5.48 -6.54 27.41
N ALA A 139 -4.28 -6.01 27.18
CA ALA A 139 -3.13 -6.29 28.04
C ALA A 139 -3.29 -5.72 29.46
N LEU A 140 -4.26 -4.83 29.64
CA LEU A 140 -4.55 -4.18 30.91
C LEU A 140 -5.70 -4.87 31.67
N SER A 141 -6.27 -5.91 31.10
CA SER A 141 -7.28 -6.71 31.80
C SER A 141 -6.58 -7.53 32.86
N GLY A 142 -6.58 -7.04 34.03
CA GLY A 142 -5.99 -7.74 35.18
C GLY A 142 -6.81 -7.44 36.37
#